data_a7e20585bff84e67cadc038f27320248
#
_entry.id   a7e20585bff84e67cadc038f27320248
#
_cell.length_a   1.000
_cell.length_b   1.000
_cell.length_c   1.000
_cell.angle_alpha   90.00
_cell.angle_beta   90.00
_cell.angle_gamma   90.00
#
_symmetry.space_group_name_H-M   'P 1'
#
loop_
_entity.id
_entity.type
_entity.pdbx_description
1 polymer ?
#
loop_
_entity_poly.entity_id
_entity_poly.type
_entity_poly.pdbx_seq_one_letter_code
_entity_poly.pdbx_strand_id
1 'polypeptide(L)'
;MDAIYEILGIPFGYVLRFIFEAVNNYGLALILFTLFARLLMIPTSIYQTKGTVKTQRLQPKIRRINAKYKGDQKKIQEETQALYQREGHNPMNMGCLPLAIQFVIIFGLIGVIYHPLKWALALDETTINSLTEIAKTLPDYNAKTDLRTIELFVINHINEISPLALSKGMSAGIIERIASFNFTFLGIPLGKIPSIKEPGILWIVPILSGVT
;
A
#
# COMPACT_ATOMS: atom_id res chain seq x y z
N MET A 1 -12.72 0.71 -9.32
CA MET A 1 -11.62 1.19 -8.44
C MET A 1 -10.25 0.72 -8.93
N ASP A 2 -10.21 -0.36 -9.69
CA ASP A 2 -8.97 -0.97 -10.18
C ASP A 2 -8.13 -0.04 -11.07
N ALA A 3 -8.76 0.76 -11.93
CA ALA A 3 -8.06 1.73 -12.79
C ALA A 3 -7.24 2.79 -12.01
N ILE A 4 -7.67 3.19 -10.82
CA ILE A 4 -6.94 4.15 -9.98
C ILE A 4 -5.68 3.49 -9.41
N TYR A 5 -5.79 2.25 -8.93
CA TYR A 5 -4.65 1.47 -8.44
C TYR A 5 -3.64 1.17 -9.55
N GLU A 6 -4.12 0.93 -10.77
CA GLU A 6 -3.26 0.72 -11.94
C GLU A 6 -2.46 1.96 -12.30
N ILE A 7 -3.13 3.08 -12.53
CA ILE A 7 -2.48 4.34 -12.93
C ILE A 7 -1.47 4.80 -11.87
N LEU A 8 -1.86 4.74 -10.60
CA LEU A 8 -0.98 5.14 -9.50
C LEU A 8 0.11 4.09 -9.23
N GLY A 9 -0.16 2.82 -9.52
CA GLY A 9 0.79 1.73 -9.40
C GLY A 9 1.94 1.77 -10.41
N ILE A 10 1.74 2.37 -11.60
CA ILE A 10 2.76 2.39 -12.66
C ILE A 10 4.11 2.96 -12.18
N PRO A 11 4.20 4.20 -11.66
CA PRO A 11 5.49 4.75 -11.25
C PRO A 11 6.11 3.98 -10.08
N PHE A 12 5.29 3.53 -9.15
CA PHE A 12 5.75 2.76 -8.00
C PHE A 12 6.18 1.34 -8.39
N GLY A 13 5.50 0.73 -9.35
CA GLY A 13 5.83 -0.58 -9.87
C GLY A 13 7.20 -0.62 -10.54
N TYR A 14 7.53 0.37 -11.36
CA TYR A 14 8.87 0.48 -11.97
C TYR A 14 9.97 0.60 -10.92
N VAL A 15 9.75 1.40 -9.88
CA VAL A 15 10.72 1.57 -8.78
C VAL A 15 10.88 0.25 -8.00
N LEU A 16 9.77 -0.42 -7.67
CA LEU A 16 9.83 -1.72 -6.98
C LEU A 16 10.57 -2.76 -7.81
N ARG A 17 10.27 -2.82 -9.11
CA ARG A 17 10.94 -3.74 -10.03
C ARG A 17 12.45 -3.50 -10.07
N PHE A 18 12.87 -2.26 -10.22
CA PHE A 18 14.29 -1.89 -10.23
C PHE A 18 15.00 -2.33 -8.95
N ILE A 19 14.37 -2.10 -7.79
CA ILE A 19 14.92 -2.52 -6.50
C ILE A 19 14.92 -4.05 -6.41
N PHE A 20 13.87 -4.72 -6.85
CA PHE A 20 13.77 -6.18 -6.82
C PHE A 20 14.83 -6.85 -7.70
N GLU A 21 15.07 -6.34 -8.91
CA GLU A 21 16.12 -6.83 -9.81
C GLU A 21 17.52 -6.72 -9.18
N ALA A 22 17.75 -5.69 -8.36
CA ALA A 22 19.03 -5.50 -7.66
C ALA A 22 19.21 -6.45 -6.47
N VAL A 23 18.13 -6.79 -5.76
CA VAL A 23 18.19 -7.48 -4.46
C VAL A 23 17.82 -8.96 -4.55
N ASN A 24 17.03 -9.36 -5.56
CA ASN A 24 16.49 -10.71 -5.75
C ASN A 24 15.75 -11.31 -4.53
N ASN A 25 15.20 -10.43 -3.65
CA ASN A 25 14.39 -10.82 -2.52
C ASN A 25 13.22 -9.83 -2.37
N TYR A 26 12.01 -10.34 -2.48
CA TYR A 26 10.82 -9.49 -2.51
C TYR A 26 10.58 -8.73 -1.20
N GLY A 27 10.79 -9.39 -0.06
CA GLY A 27 10.63 -8.74 1.24
C GLY A 27 11.63 -7.60 1.46
N LEU A 28 12.90 -7.82 1.10
CA LEU A 28 13.91 -6.78 1.17
C LEU A 28 13.63 -5.66 0.16
N ALA A 29 13.17 -5.99 -1.03
CA ALA A 29 12.74 -5.00 -2.02
C ALA A 29 11.60 -4.12 -1.51
N LEU A 30 10.60 -4.69 -0.82
CA LEU A 30 9.52 -3.93 -0.20
C LEU A 30 10.00 -2.99 0.91
N ILE A 31 10.96 -3.42 1.73
CA ILE A 31 11.55 -2.56 2.78
C ILE A 31 12.28 -1.39 2.16
N LEU A 32 13.16 -1.63 1.19
CA LEU A 32 13.90 -0.58 0.48
C LEU A 32 12.97 0.36 -0.28
N PHE A 33 11.95 -0.17 -0.92
CA PHE A 33 10.92 0.61 -1.59
C PHE A 33 10.14 1.49 -0.61
N THR A 34 9.77 0.95 0.55
CA THR A 34 9.08 1.72 1.60
C THR A 34 9.98 2.83 2.14
N LEU A 35 11.28 2.55 2.33
CA LEU A 35 12.26 3.55 2.75
C LEU A 35 12.40 4.65 1.69
N PHE A 36 12.50 4.29 0.42
CA PHE A 36 12.53 5.23 -0.70
C PHE A 36 11.26 6.11 -0.73
N ALA A 37 10.07 5.51 -0.61
CA ALA A 37 8.81 6.25 -0.55
C ALA A 37 8.78 7.23 0.65
N ARG A 38 9.29 6.82 1.81
CA ARG A 38 9.42 7.68 3.00
C ARG A 38 10.37 8.84 2.76
N LEU A 39 11.51 8.62 2.14
CA LEU A 39 12.47 9.68 1.77
C LEU A 39 11.82 10.69 0.82
N LEU A 40 11.07 10.23 -0.17
CA LEU A 40 10.35 11.09 -1.10
C LEU A 40 9.31 11.97 -0.40
N MET A 41 8.75 11.50 0.72
CA MET A 41 7.75 12.24 1.51
C MET A 41 8.35 13.26 2.49
N ILE A 42 9.66 13.26 2.74
CA ILE A 42 10.30 14.18 3.72
C ILE A 42 9.94 15.65 3.45
N PRO A 43 10.09 16.21 2.22
CA PRO A 43 9.77 17.61 1.98
C PRO A 43 8.31 17.94 2.29
N THR A 44 7.39 17.04 1.94
CA THR A 44 5.97 17.19 2.24
C THR A 44 5.71 17.16 3.74
N SER A 45 6.36 16.26 4.47
CA SER A 45 6.25 16.16 5.95
C SER A 45 6.76 17.41 6.65
N ILE A 46 7.85 18.00 6.18
CA ILE A 46 8.37 19.26 6.72
C ILE A 46 7.35 20.39 6.53
N TYR A 47 6.74 20.48 5.35
CA TYR A 47 5.72 21.47 5.06
C TYR A 47 4.49 21.29 5.97
N GLN A 48 4.02 20.06 6.16
CA GLN A 48 2.93 19.71 7.07
C GLN A 48 3.22 20.10 8.52
N THR A 49 4.42 19.76 9.01
CA THR A 49 4.83 20.08 10.38
C THR A 49 4.83 21.59 10.63
N LYS A 50 5.36 22.38 9.69
CA LYS A 50 5.33 23.85 9.79
C LYS A 50 3.89 24.38 9.89
N GLY A 51 2.97 23.80 9.14
CA GLY A 51 1.55 24.14 9.20
C GLY A 51 0.90 23.78 10.52
N THR A 52 1.16 22.58 11.03
CA THR A 52 0.65 22.12 12.30
C THR A 52 1.11 23.03 13.46
N VAL A 53 2.39 23.43 13.47
CA VAL A 53 2.93 24.35 14.48
C VAL A 53 2.21 25.71 14.43
N LYS A 54 1.93 26.26 13.23
CA LYS A 54 1.14 27.49 13.12
C LYS A 54 -0.27 27.31 13.70
N THR A 55 -0.94 26.22 13.38
CA THR A 55 -2.27 25.91 13.93
C THR A 55 -2.24 25.81 15.46
N GLN A 56 -1.23 25.15 16.02
CA GLN A 56 -1.07 25.05 17.48
C GLN A 56 -0.87 26.42 18.14
N ARG A 57 -0.13 27.33 17.53
CA ARG A 57 0.04 28.70 18.03
C ARG A 57 -1.26 29.51 18.01
N LEU A 58 -2.20 29.20 17.12
CA LEU A 58 -3.50 29.85 17.03
C LEU A 58 -4.53 29.26 18.00
N GLN A 59 -4.32 28.06 18.54
CA GLN A 59 -5.23 27.39 19.46
C GLN A 59 -5.66 28.25 20.67
N PRO A 60 -4.76 28.98 21.38
CA PRO A 60 -5.19 29.84 22.49
C PRO A 60 -6.11 30.98 22.03
N LYS A 61 -5.90 31.54 20.82
CA LYS A 61 -6.79 32.57 20.25
C LYS A 61 -8.17 31.97 19.91
N ILE A 62 -8.21 30.78 19.35
CA ILE A 62 -9.45 30.04 19.04
C ILE A 62 -10.22 29.71 20.32
N ARG A 63 -9.53 29.28 21.38
CA ARG A 63 -10.18 29.03 22.68
C ARG A 63 -10.83 30.29 23.25
N ARG A 64 -10.21 31.45 23.08
CA ARG A 64 -10.80 32.77 23.52
C ARG A 64 -12.04 33.10 22.69
N ILE A 65 -12.03 32.86 21.37
CA ILE A 65 -13.23 33.05 20.52
C ILE A 65 -14.36 32.14 20.97
N ASN A 66 -14.07 30.85 21.20
CA ASN A 66 -15.05 29.88 21.68
C ASN A 66 -15.64 30.27 23.05
N ALA A 67 -14.83 30.79 23.95
CA ALA A 67 -15.28 31.25 25.26
C ALA A 67 -16.14 32.52 25.15
N LYS A 68 -15.77 33.46 24.26
CA LYS A 68 -16.47 34.73 24.07
C LYS A 68 -17.85 34.55 23.43
N TYR A 69 -17.96 33.67 22.44
CA TYR A 69 -19.20 33.44 21.68
C TYR A 69 -19.87 32.12 22.04
N LYS A 70 -19.70 31.66 23.28
CA LYS A 70 -20.27 30.42 23.81
C LYS A 70 -21.78 30.33 23.54
N GLY A 71 -22.21 29.36 22.71
CA GLY A 71 -23.59 29.14 22.29
C GLY A 71 -23.94 29.64 20.88
N ASP A 72 -23.11 30.49 20.26
CA ASP A 72 -23.33 30.97 18.90
C ASP A 72 -22.31 30.35 17.94
N GLN A 73 -22.64 29.16 17.43
CA GLN A 73 -21.78 28.40 16.52
C GLN A 73 -21.42 29.16 15.23
N LYS A 74 -22.37 30.01 14.72
CA LYS A 74 -22.12 30.79 13.50
C LYS A 74 -21.04 31.84 13.74
N LYS A 75 -21.14 32.60 14.81
CA LYS A 75 -20.11 33.61 15.16
C LYS A 75 -18.77 32.99 15.50
N ILE A 76 -18.74 31.85 16.17
CA ILE A 76 -17.48 31.10 16.42
C ILE A 76 -16.80 30.75 15.08
N GLN A 77 -17.58 30.26 14.11
CA GLN A 77 -17.06 29.84 12.82
C GLN A 77 -16.58 31.05 12.01
N GLU A 78 -17.34 32.13 11.95
CA GLU A 78 -16.98 33.38 11.26
C GLU A 78 -15.72 34.02 11.85
N GLU A 79 -15.63 34.16 13.16
CA GLU A 79 -14.46 34.76 13.82
C GLU A 79 -13.22 33.88 13.74
N THR A 80 -13.38 32.55 13.79
CA THR A 80 -12.27 31.62 13.59
C THR A 80 -11.76 31.70 12.16
N GLN A 81 -12.64 31.81 11.18
CA GLN A 81 -12.26 31.95 9.79
C GLN A 81 -11.56 33.31 9.52
N ALA A 82 -12.10 34.39 10.10
CA ALA A 82 -11.48 35.71 10.04
C ALA A 82 -10.08 35.70 10.70
N LEU A 83 -9.91 35.00 11.82
CA LEU A 83 -8.60 34.82 12.47
C LEU A 83 -7.61 34.13 11.53
N TYR A 84 -8.02 33.04 10.88
CA TYR A 84 -7.17 32.33 9.94
C TYR A 84 -6.78 33.21 8.74
N GLN A 85 -7.70 34.00 8.20
CA GLN A 85 -7.42 34.94 7.12
C GLN A 85 -6.42 36.02 7.53
N ARG A 86 -6.59 36.62 8.72
CA ARG A 86 -5.68 37.65 9.27
C ARG A 86 -4.26 37.12 9.49
N GLU A 87 -4.13 35.88 9.92
CA GLU A 87 -2.84 35.25 10.17
C GLU A 87 -2.22 34.60 8.89
N GLY A 88 -2.87 34.79 7.73
CA GLY A 88 -2.43 34.22 6.46
C GLY A 88 -2.38 32.69 6.47
N HIS A 89 -3.30 32.06 7.21
CA HIS A 89 -3.31 30.63 7.46
C HIS A 89 -4.58 30.01 6.84
N ASN A 90 -4.38 29.08 5.90
CA ASN A 90 -5.50 28.34 5.34
C ASN A 90 -5.52 26.92 5.90
N PRO A 91 -6.46 26.60 6.82
CA PRO A 91 -6.53 25.28 7.44
C PRO A 91 -6.84 24.15 6.45
N MET A 92 -7.51 24.45 5.33
CA MET A 92 -7.80 23.45 4.29
C MET A 92 -6.53 22.95 3.61
N ASN A 93 -5.58 23.82 3.31
CA ASN A 93 -4.33 23.42 2.67
C ASN A 93 -3.43 22.59 3.60
N MET A 94 -3.66 22.65 4.91
CA MET A 94 -2.83 21.96 5.89
C MET A 94 -3.42 20.66 6.42
N GLY A 95 -4.75 20.48 6.29
CA GLY A 95 -5.44 19.28 6.76
C GLY A 95 -5.71 18.26 5.66
N CYS A 96 -6.31 18.69 4.56
CA CYS A 96 -6.76 17.77 3.51
C CYS A 96 -5.70 17.50 2.42
N LEU A 97 -4.84 18.46 2.09
CA LEU A 97 -3.82 18.26 1.05
C LEU A 97 -2.80 17.16 1.43
N PRO A 98 -2.23 17.15 2.66
CA PRO A 98 -1.39 16.05 3.10
C PRO A 98 -2.09 14.70 3.08
N LEU A 99 -3.35 14.67 3.52
CA LEU A 99 -4.15 13.46 3.51
C LEU A 99 -4.37 12.94 2.08
N ALA A 100 -4.67 13.84 1.12
CA ALA A 100 -4.83 13.48 -0.27
C ALA A 100 -3.54 12.87 -0.86
N ILE A 101 -2.39 13.48 -0.59
CA ILE A 101 -1.09 12.94 -1.02
C ILE A 101 -0.84 11.56 -0.38
N GLN A 102 -1.15 11.41 0.90
CA GLN A 102 -1.02 10.14 1.60
C GLN A 102 -1.89 9.05 0.98
N PHE A 103 -3.14 9.36 0.58
CA PHE A 103 -4.01 8.40 -0.11
C PHE A 103 -3.44 7.97 -1.45
N VAL A 104 -2.90 8.91 -2.25
CA VAL A 104 -2.27 8.57 -3.54
C VAL A 104 -1.13 7.56 -3.34
N ILE A 105 -0.30 7.78 -2.33
CA ILE A 105 0.82 6.88 -2.04
C ILE A 105 0.32 5.52 -1.53
N ILE A 106 -0.67 5.51 -0.62
CA ILE A 106 -1.25 4.26 -0.12
C ILE A 106 -1.87 3.45 -1.25
N PHE A 107 -2.66 4.08 -2.13
CA PHE A 107 -3.28 3.39 -3.26
C PHE A 107 -2.26 2.87 -4.26
N GLY A 108 -1.21 3.64 -4.54
CA GLY A 108 -0.10 3.19 -5.38
C GLY A 108 0.64 1.99 -4.78
N LEU A 109 0.94 2.04 -3.47
CA LEU A 109 1.56 0.93 -2.73
C LEU A 109 0.69 -0.34 -2.75
N ILE A 110 -0.61 -0.19 -2.47
CA ILE A 110 -1.56 -1.31 -2.49
C ILE A 110 -1.58 -1.96 -3.87
N GLY A 111 -1.66 -1.16 -4.94
CA GLY A 111 -1.66 -1.67 -6.32
C GLY A 111 -0.42 -2.51 -6.64
N VAL A 112 0.75 -2.08 -6.15
CA VAL A 112 2.01 -2.80 -6.38
C VAL A 112 2.13 -4.06 -5.54
N ILE A 113 1.73 -4.01 -4.27
CA ILE A 113 1.83 -5.16 -3.33
C ILE A 113 0.88 -6.29 -3.73
N TYR A 114 -0.32 -5.96 -4.21
CA TYR A 114 -1.30 -6.98 -4.60
C TYR A 114 -1.03 -7.61 -5.97
N HIS A 115 -0.16 -7.00 -6.79
CA HIS A 115 0.17 -7.48 -8.13
C HIS A 115 1.68 -7.78 -8.31
N PRO A 116 2.24 -8.71 -7.52
CA PRO A 116 3.68 -9.04 -7.59
C PRO A 116 4.07 -9.68 -8.92
N LEU A 117 3.19 -10.44 -9.57
CA LEU A 117 3.45 -11.03 -10.88
C LEU A 117 3.61 -9.96 -11.96
N LYS A 118 2.76 -8.93 -11.92
CA LYS A 118 2.80 -7.80 -12.85
C LYS A 118 4.02 -6.91 -12.60
N TRP A 119 4.26 -6.49 -11.36
CA TRP A 119 5.23 -5.46 -11.05
C TRP A 119 6.62 -5.98 -10.72
N ALA A 120 6.76 -7.08 -9.97
CA ALA A 120 8.07 -7.62 -9.64
C ALA A 120 8.60 -8.53 -10.74
N LEU A 121 7.77 -9.42 -11.29
CA LEU A 121 8.17 -10.36 -12.35
C LEU A 121 7.90 -9.82 -13.76
N ALA A 122 7.24 -8.68 -13.92
CA ALA A 122 6.90 -8.06 -15.19
C ALA A 122 6.24 -9.02 -16.20
N LEU A 123 5.30 -9.82 -15.71
CA LEU A 123 4.49 -10.67 -16.57
C LEU A 123 3.40 -9.84 -17.25
N ASP A 124 3.06 -10.22 -18.47
CA ASP A 124 1.95 -9.62 -19.22
C ASP A 124 0.58 -10.07 -18.66
N GLU A 125 -0.43 -9.27 -18.86
CA GLU A 125 -1.78 -9.52 -18.34
C GLU A 125 -2.40 -10.81 -18.87
N THR A 126 -2.09 -11.19 -20.10
CA THR A 126 -2.60 -12.43 -20.72
C THR A 126 -2.07 -13.66 -19.99
N THR A 127 -0.78 -13.64 -19.64
CA THR A 127 -0.14 -14.68 -18.84
C THR A 127 -0.69 -14.72 -17.42
N ILE A 128 -0.85 -13.57 -16.76
CA ILE A 128 -1.43 -13.49 -15.40
C ILE A 128 -2.86 -14.02 -15.40
N ASN A 129 -3.69 -13.61 -16.36
CA ASN A 129 -5.06 -14.09 -16.49
C ASN A 129 -5.12 -15.60 -16.70
N SER A 130 -4.25 -16.15 -17.55
CA SER A 130 -4.19 -17.60 -17.78
C SER A 130 -3.80 -18.37 -16.52
N LEU A 131 -2.84 -17.86 -15.74
CA LEU A 131 -2.44 -18.46 -14.46
C LEU A 131 -3.56 -18.37 -13.41
N THR A 132 -4.24 -17.24 -13.34
CA THR A 132 -5.34 -17.05 -12.38
C THR A 132 -6.54 -17.93 -12.72
N GLU A 133 -6.87 -18.14 -14.00
CA GLU A 133 -7.94 -19.08 -14.40
C GLU A 133 -7.57 -20.53 -14.05
N ILE A 134 -6.32 -20.93 -14.20
CA ILE A 134 -5.85 -22.26 -13.75
C ILE A 134 -5.92 -22.35 -12.22
N ALA A 135 -5.49 -21.32 -11.50
CA ALA A 135 -5.52 -21.29 -10.05
C ALA A 135 -6.95 -21.46 -9.49
N LYS A 136 -7.96 -20.89 -10.14
CA LYS A 136 -9.36 -21.04 -9.76
C LYS A 136 -9.89 -22.49 -9.88
N THR A 137 -9.23 -23.35 -10.63
CA THR A 137 -9.60 -24.76 -10.76
C THR A 137 -9.04 -25.66 -9.67
N LEU A 138 -8.11 -25.15 -8.87
CA LEU A 138 -7.52 -25.92 -7.76
C LEU A 138 -8.53 -26.13 -6.61
N PRO A 139 -8.51 -27.30 -5.95
CA PRO A 139 -9.44 -27.62 -4.87
C PRO A 139 -9.31 -26.70 -3.66
N ASP A 140 -8.12 -26.18 -3.41
CA ASP A 140 -7.82 -25.27 -2.30
C ASP A 140 -8.22 -23.80 -2.60
N TYR A 141 -8.65 -23.51 -3.84
CA TYR A 141 -9.16 -22.21 -4.17
C TYR A 141 -10.53 -21.97 -3.56
N ASN A 142 -10.60 -20.97 -2.69
CA ASN A 142 -11.88 -20.56 -2.11
C ASN A 142 -12.45 -19.36 -2.91
N ALA A 143 -13.69 -19.48 -3.38
CA ALA A 143 -14.38 -18.40 -4.08
C ALA A 143 -14.54 -17.10 -3.25
N LYS A 144 -14.31 -17.16 -1.92
CA LYS A 144 -14.19 -16.01 -1.03
C LYS A 144 -12.78 -15.40 -1.01
N THR A 145 -11.81 -16.02 -1.70
CA THR A 145 -10.47 -15.44 -1.86
C THR A 145 -10.62 -14.12 -2.62
N ASP A 146 -10.19 -13.04 -2.00
CA ASP A 146 -10.24 -11.72 -2.60
C ASP A 146 -9.43 -11.76 -3.92
N LEU A 147 -10.00 -11.24 -5.00
CA LEU A 147 -9.34 -11.10 -6.30
C LEU A 147 -7.97 -10.42 -6.18
N ARG A 148 -7.79 -9.59 -5.15
CA ARG A 148 -6.54 -8.89 -4.84
C ARG A 148 -5.42 -9.84 -4.39
N THR A 149 -5.75 -11.02 -3.87
CA THR A 149 -4.77 -11.99 -3.36
C THR A 149 -4.54 -13.17 -4.30
N ILE A 150 -5.19 -13.16 -5.47
CA ILE A 150 -5.12 -14.29 -6.40
C ILE A 150 -3.71 -14.49 -6.97
N GLU A 151 -2.96 -13.42 -7.21
CA GLU A 151 -1.57 -13.53 -7.65
C GLU A 151 -0.67 -14.16 -6.58
N LEU A 152 -0.93 -13.87 -5.30
CA LEU A 152 -0.25 -14.50 -4.17
C LEU A 152 -0.59 -15.99 -4.09
N PHE A 153 -1.85 -16.35 -4.37
CA PHE A 153 -2.28 -17.74 -4.43
C PHE A 153 -1.55 -18.48 -5.56
N VAL A 154 -1.43 -17.87 -6.75
CA VAL A 154 -0.67 -18.44 -7.88
C VAL A 154 0.79 -18.70 -7.48
N ILE A 155 1.45 -17.74 -6.84
CA ILE A 155 2.85 -17.89 -6.40
C ILE A 155 2.99 -19.05 -5.42
N ASN A 156 2.09 -19.15 -4.43
CA ASN A 156 2.15 -20.20 -3.43
C ASN A 156 1.87 -21.61 -3.96
N HIS A 157 1.03 -21.73 -5.02
CA HIS A 157 0.61 -23.00 -5.61
C HIS A 157 1.21 -23.24 -7.01
N ILE A 158 2.31 -22.56 -7.32
CA ILE A 158 2.91 -22.65 -8.67
C ILE A 158 3.28 -24.07 -9.06
N ASN A 159 3.70 -24.91 -8.11
CA ASN A 159 4.05 -26.31 -8.38
C ASN A 159 2.84 -27.15 -8.82
N GLU A 160 1.64 -26.84 -8.30
CA GLU A 160 0.40 -27.49 -8.68
C GLU A 160 -0.18 -26.94 -9.99
N ILE A 161 0.04 -25.64 -10.24
CA ILE A 161 -0.37 -24.93 -11.45
C ILE A 161 0.50 -25.31 -12.66
N SER A 162 1.79 -25.57 -12.44
CA SER A 162 2.79 -25.82 -13.49
C SER A 162 2.37 -26.86 -14.53
N PRO A 163 1.91 -28.08 -14.18
CA PRO A 163 1.55 -29.09 -15.17
C PRO A 163 0.42 -28.64 -16.08
N LEU A 164 -0.58 -27.97 -15.50
CA LEU A 164 -1.73 -27.43 -16.24
C LEU A 164 -1.34 -26.24 -17.12
N ALA A 165 -0.46 -25.37 -16.63
CA ALA A 165 0.04 -24.22 -17.39
C ALA A 165 0.87 -24.65 -18.60
N LEU A 166 1.75 -25.63 -18.43
CA LEU A 166 2.53 -26.22 -19.52
C LEU A 166 1.64 -26.89 -20.57
N SER A 167 0.61 -27.63 -20.13
CA SER A 167 -0.35 -28.28 -21.06
C SER A 167 -1.13 -27.27 -21.90
N LYS A 168 -1.33 -26.05 -21.39
CA LYS A 168 -1.95 -24.93 -22.10
C LYS A 168 -0.97 -24.11 -22.95
N GLY A 169 0.27 -24.54 -23.09
CA GLY A 169 1.27 -23.91 -23.96
C GLY A 169 2.04 -22.77 -23.30
N MET A 170 1.98 -22.62 -21.97
CA MET A 170 2.79 -21.62 -21.26
C MET A 170 4.27 -21.98 -21.30
N SER A 171 5.12 -20.98 -21.44
CA SER A 171 6.57 -21.19 -21.46
C SER A 171 7.10 -21.70 -20.12
N ALA A 172 7.93 -22.75 -20.15
CA ALA A 172 8.59 -23.28 -18.97
C ALA A 172 9.45 -22.23 -18.25
N GLY A 173 10.06 -21.29 -18.99
CA GLY A 173 10.84 -20.21 -18.41
C GLY A 173 10.01 -19.23 -17.55
N ILE A 174 8.75 -19.02 -17.87
CA ILE A 174 7.84 -18.20 -17.04
C ILE A 174 7.56 -18.92 -15.71
N ILE A 175 7.27 -20.21 -15.78
CA ILE A 175 6.99 -21.04 -14.60
C ILE A 175 8.21 -21.10 -13.69
N GLU A 176 9.40 -21.31 -14.24
CA GLU A 176 10.65 -21.34 -13.49
C GLU A 176 10.94 -19.99 -12.80
N ARG A 177 10.69 -18.87 -13.49
CA ARG A 177 10.82 -17.53 -12.90
C ARG A 177 9.85 -17.32 -11.72
N ILE A 178 8.62 -17.82 -11.81
CA ILE A 178 7.67 -17.74 -10.69
C ILE A 178 8.07 -18.67 -9.57
N ALA A 179 8.51 -19.91 -9.89
CA ALA A 179 8.95 -20.89 -8.88
C ALA A 179 10.23 -20.45 -8.15
N SER A 180 11.13 -19.75 -8.83
CA SER A 180 12.35 -19.20 -8.24
C SER A 180 12.13 -17.88 -7.50
N PHE A 181 10.90 -17.32 -7.56
CA PHE A 181 10.57 -16.06 -6.92
C PHE A 181 10.63 -16.18 -5.39
N ASN A 182 11.61 -15.51 -4.80
CA ASN A 182 11.82 -15.57 -3.36
C ASN A 182 10.82 -14.70 -2.62
N PHE A 183 9.74 -15.30 -2.17
CA PHE A 183 8.63 -14.67 -1.44
C PHE A 183 8.73 -14.89 0.08
N THR A 184 9.93 -15.20 0.57
CA THR A 184 10.21 -15.34 2.00
C THR A 184 11.12 -14.22 2.49
N PHE A 185 10.87 -13.72 3.67
CA PHE A 185 11.72 -12.73 4.33
C PHE A 185 11.99 -13.15 5.77
N LEU A 186 13.27 -13.31 6.14
CA LEU A 186 13.68 -13.80 7.46
C LEU A 186 12.96 -15.10 7.90
N GLY A 187 12.71 -16.00 6.95
CA GLY A 187 11.98 -17.23 7.20
C GLY A 187 10.46 -17.09 7.28
N ILE A 188 9.93 -15.89 7.12
CA ILE A 188 8.49 -15.61 7.11
C ILE A 188 7.97 -15.67 5.66
N PRO A 189 7.04 -16.58 5.32
CA PRO A 189 6.42 -16.62 4.01
C PRO A 189 5.43 -15.44 3.87
N LEU A 190 5.77 -14.47 3.03
CA LEU A 190 4.98 -13.22 2.86
C LEU A 190 3.64 -13.44 2.16
N GLY A 191 3.46 -14.57 1.46
CA GLY A 191 2.22 -14.91 0.77
C GLY A 191 1.17 -15.59 1.65
N LYS A 192 1.48 -15.90 2.91
CA LYS A 192 0.54 -16.55 3.81
C LYS A 192 -0.10 -15.56 4.77
N ILE A 193 -1.40 -15.73 5.01
CA ILE A 193 -2.17 -14.92 5.97
C ILE A 193 -2.09 -15.59 7.34
N PRO A 194 -1.76 -14.86 8.43
CA PRO A 194 -1.78 -15.43 9.77
C PRO A 194 -3.18 -15.93 10.13
N SER A 195 -3.28 -17.20 10.55
CA SER A 195 -4.53 -17.82 10.95
C SER A 195 -4.57 -18.01 12.46
N ILE A 196 -5.75 -17.81 13.06
CA ILE A 196 -5.97 -18.07 14.50
C ILE A 196 -5.86 -19.57 14.79
N LYS A 197 -6.15 -20.42 13.79
CA LYS A 197 -6.10 -21.89 13.94
C LYS A 197 -4.67 -22.44 13.99
N GLU A 198 -3.73 -21.72 13.36
CA GLU A 198 -2.32 -22.12 13.29
C GLU A 198 -1.44 -20.93 13.76
N PRO A 199 -1.28 -20.75 15.07
CA PRO A 199 -0.41 -19.72 15.61
C PRO A 199 1.05 -20.05 15.27
N GLY A 200 1.71 -19.16 14.53
CA GLY A 200 3.09 -19.34 14.08
C GLY A 200 3.82 -18.02 13.95
N ILE A 201 5.01 -18.06 13.35
CA ILE A 201 5.89 -16.89 13.15
C ILE A 201 5.20 -15.71 12.42
N LEU A 202 4.15 -16.01 11.64
CA LEU A 202 3.36 -15.00 10.94
C LEU A 202 2.67 -13.99 11.87
N TRP A 203 2.41 -14.38 13.14
CA TRP A 203 1.81 -13.49 14.13
C TRP A 203 2.74 -12.39 14.65
N ILE A 204 4.04 -12.49 14.40
CA ILE A 204 5.00 -11.46 14.76
C ILE A 204 4.65 -10.14 14.08
N VAL A 205 4.22 -10.16 12.82
CA VAL A 205 3.91 -8.94 12.04
C VAL A 205 2.72 -8.17 12.61
N PRO A 206 1.52 -8.78 12.83
CA PRO A 206 0.40 -8.08 13.46
C PRO A 206 0.69 -7.62 14.88
N ILE A 207 1.44 -8.39 15.67
CA ILE A 207 1.80 -8.02 17.04
C ILE A 207 2.71 -6.79 17.05
N LEU A 208 3.77 -6.78 16.24
CA LEU A 208 4.65 -5.62 16.12
C LEU A 208 3.90 -4.39 15.59
N SER A 209 3.01 -4.56 14.64
CA SER A 209 2.18 -3.47 14.10
C SER A 209 1.18 -2.92 15.11
N GLY A 210 0.74 -3.72 16.08
CA GLY A 210 -0.18 -3.29 17.14
C GLY A 210 0.50 -2.62 18.33
N VAL A 211 1.82 -2.78 18.48
CA VAL A 211 2.62 -2.19 19.57
C VAL A 211 3.26 -0.86 19.16
N THR A 212 3.42 -0.60 17.86
CA THR A 212 3.98 0.64 17.29
C THR A 212 2.89 1.64 16.94
#